data_f18e6de391e4744ea5da71c1324431f2
#
_entry.id   f18e6de391e4744ea5da71c1324431f2
#
_cell.length_a   1.000
_cell.length_b   1.000
_cell.length_c   1.000
_cell.angle_alpha   90.00
_cell.angle_beta   90.00
_cell.angle_gamma   90.00
#
_symmetry.space_group_name_H-M   'P 1'
#
loop_
_entity.id
_entity.type
_entity.pdbx_description
1 polymer ?
#
loop_
_entity_poly.entity_id
_entity_poly.type
_entity_poly.pdbx_seq_one_letter_code
_entity_poly.pdbx_strand_id
1 'polypeptide(L)'
;RLGKEMMLESFGRGAGTAHLLVSHTHWDHIQGLPFFAPMYQAGNRFRVYARQRDDTHLRAIFASQSDNPYFPVPFDAAAAHVDFTELSDNARFEIGPVKVRCTRLNHPWIAIAYRLDYEGASVAYVTDTAPFRDILIEQEFIRQPPKPGAPLPPQDAAKLQAMRAGVVRLCEGADLVVYDTQFTPSEYAQKPHWGHS
;
A
#
# COMPACT_ATOMS: atom_id res chain seq x y z
N ARG A 1 -7.21 17.15 -2.89
CA ARG A 1 -6.45 18.41 -2.71
C ARG A 1 -5.19 18.38 -3.55
N LEU A 2 -4.25 17.43 -3.36
CA LEU A 2 -2.98 17.30 -4.08
C LEU A 2 -3.16 17.41 -5.61
N GLY A 3 -4.09 16.66 -6.19
CA GLY A 3 -4.32 16.68 -7.64
C GLY A 3 -4.67 18.07 -8.19
N LYS A 4 -5.41 18.89 -7.43
CA LYS A 4 -5.72 20.26 -7.83
C LYS A 4 -4.47 21.14 -7.83
N GLU A 5 -3.59 20.99 -6.86
CA GLU A 5 -2.32 21.74 -6.78
C GLU A 5 -1.40 21.33 -7.94
N MET A 6 -1.26 20.02 -8.22
CA MET A 6 -0.49 19.53 -9.36
C MET A 6 -0.97 20.07 -10.71
N MET A 7 -2.30 20.28 -10.87
CA MET A 7 -2.86 20.87 -12.10
C MET A 7 -2.48 22.33 -12.33
N LEU A 8 -2.00 23.04 -11.32
CA LEU A 8 -1.48 24.42 -11.47
C LEU A 8 -0.07 24.45 -12.09
N GLU A 9 0.61 23.31 -12.13
CA GLU A 9 1.99 23.15 -12.60
C GLU A 9 2.08 22.36 -13.93
N SER A 10 3.09 21.51 -14.06
CA SER A 10 3.35 20.71 -15.26
C SER A 10 2.19 19.78 -15.64
N PHE A 11 1.47 19.25 -14.63
CA PHE A 11 0.36 18.33 -14.86
C PHE A 11 -0.83 18.98 -15.57
N GLY A 12 -1.12 20.26 -15.32
CA GLY A 12 -2.17 20.97 -16.05
C GLY A 12 -1.85 21.19 -17.53
N ARG A 13 -0.58 21.14 -17.90
CA ARG A 13 -0.10 21.26 -19.28
C ARG A 13 0.13 19.92 -19.97
N GLY A 14 -0.17 18.81 -19.32
CA GLY A 14 0.08 17.46 -19.86
C GLY A 14 1.57 17.07 -19.92
N ALA A 15 2.42 17.70 -19.12
CA ALA A 15 3.85 17.43 -19.06
C ALA A 15 4.32 16.85 -17.70
N GLY A 16 3.37 16.39 -16.89
CA GLY A 16 3.64 15.83 -15.58
C GLY A 16 4.01 14.35 -15.62
N THR A 17 4.95 13.96 -14.74
CA THR A 17 5.28 12.55 -14.47
C THR A 17 5.23 12.32 -12.96
N ALA A 18 4.54 11.26 -12.54
CA ALA A 18 4.48 10.89 -11.13
C ALA A 18 4.48 9.37 -10.91
N HIS A 19 4.95 8.98 -9.73
CA HIS A 19 4.99 7.61 -9.26
C HIS A 19 4.08 7.47 -8.04
N LEU A 20 3.15 6.52 -8.08
CA LEU A 20 2.19 6.23 -7.03
C LEU A 20 2.59 4.93 -6.35
N LEU A 21 3.04 5.01 -5.11
CA LEU A 21 3.37 3.86 -4.28
C LEU A 21 2.14 3.52 -3.44
N VAL A 22 1.43 2.49 -3.84
CA VAL A 22 0.18 2.05 -3.18
C VAL A 22 0.51 0.93 -2.21
N SER A 23 0.18 1.15 -0.94
CA SER A 23 0.42 0.16 0.11
C SER A 23 -0.43 -1.09 -0.07
N HIS A 24 -1.73 -0.91 -0.32
CA HIS A 24 -2.70 -1.95 -0.63
C HIS A 24 -3.97 -1.33 -1.26
N THR A 25 -4.89 -2.17 -1.67
CA THR A 25 -6.03 -1.78 -2.50
C THR A 25 -7.37 -1.79 -1.75
N HIS A 26 -7.39 -1.63 -0.41
CA HIS A 26 -8.63 -1.34 0.29
C HIS A 26 -9.20 -0.01 -0.19
N TRP A 27 -10.53 0.08 -0.15
CA TRP A 27 -11.26 1.18 -0.77
C TRP A 27 -10.86 2.55 -0.23
N ASP A 28 -10.70 2.67 1.07
CA ASP A 28 -10.31 3.91 1.76
C ASP A 28 -8.91 4.42 1.37
N HIS A 29 -8.03 3.54 0.85
CA HIS A 29 -6.69 3.92 0.35
C HIS A 29 -6.67 4.27 -1.14
N ILE A 30 -7.64 3.83 -1.93
CA ILE A 30 -7.65 4.03 -3.38
C ILE A 30 -8.85 4.83 -3.89
N GLN A 31 -9.89 5.07 -3.08
CA GLN A 31 -11.12 5.76 -3.48
C GLN A 31 -10.92 7.16 -4.06
N GLY A 32 -9.80 7.80 -3.77
CA GLY A 32 -9.47 9.12 -4.32
C GLY A 32 -9.00 9.11 -5.77
N LEU A 33 -8.62 7.94 -6.30
CA LEU A 33 -8.02 7.84 -7.62
C LEU A 33 -8.99 8.19 -8.76
N PRO A 34 -10.26 7.74 -8.77
CA PRO A 34 -11.23 8.14 -9.78
C PRO A 34 -11.45 9.66 -9.88
N PHE A 35 -11.15 10.40 -8.80
CA PHE A 35 -11.27 11.86 -8.74
C PHE A 35 -9.93 12.59 -8.90
N PHE A 36 -8.86 11.88 -9.28
CA PHE A 36 -7.52 12.46 -9.38
C PHE A 36 -7.34 13.15 -10.73
N ALA A 37 -7.67 14.45 -10.79
CA ALA A 37 -7.71 15.24 -12.01
C ALA A 37 -6.49 15.09 -12.94
N PRO A 38 -5.23 14.98 -12.45
CA PRO A 38 -4.08 14.81 -13.32
C PRO A 38 -4.13 13.56 -14.22
N MET A 39 -4.87 12.51 -13.85
CA MET A 39 -5.03 11.30 -14.68
C MET A 39 -5.91 11.52 -15.91
N TYR A 40 -6.73 12.56 -15.91
CA TYR A 40 -7.60 12.91 -17.03
C TYR A 40 -6.99 13.95 -17.99
N GLN A 41 -5.74 14.40 -17.71
CA GLN A 41 -5.03 15.32 -18.56
C GLN A 41 -4.11 14.55 -19.52
N ALA A 42 -4.36 14.67 -20.83
CA ALA A 42 -3.54 14.05 -21.87
C ALA A 42 -2.08 14.51 -21.80
N GLY A 43 -1.15 13.60 -22.02
CA GLY A 43 0.28 13.84 -21.99
C GLY A 43 0.94 13.56 -20.64
N ASN A 44 0.19 13.55 -19.54
CA ASN A 44 0.72 13.13 -18.24
C ASN A 44 1.06 11.63 -18.22
N ARG A 45 2.03 11.27 -17.38
CA ARG A 45 2.49 9.89 -17.19
C ARG A 45 2.46 9.51 -15.73
N PHE A 46 1.88 8.35 -15.44
CA PHE A 46 1.84 7.78 -14.09
C PHE A 46 2.39 6.36 -14.11
N ARG A 47 3.16 6.01 -13.08
CA ARG A 47 3.50 4.63 -12.80
C ARG A 47 3.01 4.28 -11.41
N VAL A 48 2.13 3.27 -11.35
CA VAL A 48 1.52 2.79 -10.10
C VAL A 48 2.22 1.52 -9.67
N TYR A 49 2.69 1.50 -8.43
CA TYR A 49 3.35 0.36 -7.83
C TYR A 49 2.48 -0.17 -6.70
N ALA A 50 2.24 -1.47 -6.69
CA ALA A 50 1.61 -2.15 -5.55
C ALA A 50 2.08 -3.61 -5.49
N ARG A 51 1.78 -4.30 -4.39
CA ARG A 51 2.07 -5.72 -4.25
C ARG A 51 1.29 -6.54 -5.29
N GLN A 52 2.00 -7.44 -5.96
CA GLN A 52 1.38 -8.43 -6.83
C GLN A 52 0.37 -9.29 -6.05
N ARG A 53 -0.76 -9.58 -6.67
CA ARG A 53 -1.79 -10.49 -6.17
C ARG A 53 -1.81 -11.76 -7.01
N ASP A 54 -2.22 -12.86 -6.37
CA ASP A 54 -2.28 -14.15 -7.05
C ASP A 54 -3.60 -14.35 -7.82
N ASP A 55 -4.64 -13.56 -7.47
CA ASP A 55 -6.01 -13.69 -7.95
C ASP A 55 -6.38 -12.70 -9.05
N THR A 56 -5.70 -11.57 -9.16
CA THR A 56 -6.03 -10.53 -10.16
C THR A 56 -4.86 -9.56 -10.38
N HIS A 57 -4.85 -8.95 -11.56
CA HIS A 57 -3.86 -7.92 -11.89
C HIS A 57 -4.24 -6.56 -11.33
N LEU A 58 -3.23 -5.79 -10.92
CA LEU A 58 -3.39 -4.47 -10.33
C LEU A 58 -4.24 -3.53 -11.19
N ARG A 59 -4.03 -3.52 -12.52
CA ARG A 59 -4.85 -2.72 -13.46
C ARG A 59 -6.35 -3.03 -13.32
N ALA A 60 -6.73 -4.30 -13.18
CA ALA A 60 -8.14 -4.69 -13.09
C ALA A 60 -8.78 -4.17 -11.80
N ILE A 61 -8.04 -4.16 -10.67
CA ILE A 61 -8.52 -3.60 -9.41
C ILE A 61 -8.80 -2.10 -9.56
N PHE A 62 -7.90 -1.36 -10.19
CA PHE A 62 -8.12 0.08 -10.39
C PHE A 62 -9.23 0.37 -11.40
N ALA A 63 -9.37 -0.45 -12.45
CA ALA A 63 -10.45 -0.32 -13.41
C ALA A 63 -11.81 -0.56 -12.78
N SER A 64 -11.95 -1.54 -11.90
CA SER A 64 -13.22 -1.87 -11.24
C SER A 64 -13.80 -0.74 -10.38
N GLN A 65 -12.97 0.21 -9.91
CA GLN A 65 -13.47 1.41 -9.21
C GLN A 65 -14.30 2.33 -10.13
N SER A 66 -14.08 2.21 -11.42
CA SER A 66 -14.76 2.99 -12.46
C SER A 66 -15.88 2.20 -13.14
N ASP A 67 -16.31 1.09 -12.55
CA ASP A 67 -17.41 0.29 -13.08
C ASP A 67 -18.75 0.99 -12.82
N ASN A 68 -19.61 1.02 -13.86
CA ASN A 68 -20.99 1.41 -13.70
C ASN A 68 -21.74 0.35 -12.83
N PRO A 69 -22.52 0.72 -11.80
CA PRO A 69 -23.09 2.06 -11.55
C PRO A 69 -22.31 2.93 -10.57
N TYR A 70 -21.12 2.54 -10.14
CA TYR A 70 -20.40 3.23 -9.05
C TYR A 70 -19.72 4.52 -9.49
N PHE A 71 -19.21 4.55 -10.71
CA PHE A 71 -18.54 5.72 -11.27
C PHE A 71 -18.86 5.89 -12.77
N PRO A 72 -19.24 7.12 -13.22
CA PRO A 72 -19.75 7.31 -14.59
C PRO A 72 -18.64 7.39 -15.66
N VAL A 73 -17.39 7.51 -15.26
CA VAL A 73 -16.23 7.66 -16.18
C VAL A 73 -15.41 6.38 -16.12
N PRO A 74 -15.34 5.58 -17.20
CA PRO A 74 -14.54 4.36 -17.20
C PRO A 74 -13.05 4.67 -17.04
N PHE A 75 -12.31 3.76 -16.43
CA PHE A 75 -10.87 3.93 -16.20
C PHE A 75 -10.08 4.18 -17.50
N ASP A 76 -10.48 3.55 -18.59
CA ASP A 76 -9.86 3.72 -19.91
C ASP A 76 -10.15 5.10 -20.55
N ALA A 77 -11.04 5.90 -19.98
CA ALA A 77 -11.19 7.31 -20.35
C ALA A 77 -10.12 8.21 -19.71
N ALA A 78 -9.26 7.67 -18.85
CA ALA A 78 -8.09 8.40 -18.36
C ALA A 78 -7.21 8.77 -19.59
N ALA A 79 -7.00 10.07 -19.77
CA ALA A 79 -6.23 10.58 -20.91
C ALA A 79 -4.71 10.51 -20.69
N ALA A 80 -4.28 10.36 -19.43
CA ALA A 80 -2.89 10.16 -19.07
C ALA A 80 -2.44 8.72 -19.38
N HIS A 81 -1.14 8.55 -19.64
CA HIS A 81 -0.54 7.22 -19.74
C HIS A 81 -0.30 6.66 -18.35
N VAL A 82 -0.85 5.47 -18.04
CA VAL A 82 -0.76 4.82 -16.73
C VAL A 82 -0.16 3.43 -16.87
N ASP A 83 1.05 3.26 -16.36
CA ASP A 83 1.73 1.97 -16.24
C ASP A 83 1.52 1.38 -14.84
N PHE A 84 1.36 0.06 -14.75
CA PHE A 84 1.29 -0.67 -13.50
C PHE A 84 2.53 -1.56 -13.32
N THR A 85 3.10 -1.52 -12.12
CA THR A 85 4.24 -2.36 -11.73
C THR A 85 3.86 -3.15 -10.50
N GLU A 86 3.76 -4.46 -10.66
CA GLU A 86 3.44 -5.38 -9.57
C GLU A 86 4.73 -5.78 -8.84
N LEU A 87 4.74 -5.62 -7.53
CA LEU A 87 5.91 -5.83 -6.68
C LEU A 87 5.81 -7.18 -5.94
N SER A 88 6.95 -7.85 -5.80
CA SER A 88 7.09 -8.97 -4.86
C SER A 88 7.31 -8.49 -3.43
N ASP A 89 7.13 -9.38 -2.45
CA ASP A 89 7.54 -9.11 -1.07
C ASP A 89 9.03 -8.75 -1.02
N ASN A 90 9.38 -7.74 -0.23
CA ASN A 90 10.75 -7.24 -0.07
C ASN A 90 11.42 -6.74 -1.37
N ALA A 91 10.65 -6.29 -2.35
CA ALA A 91 11.18 -5.71 -3.58
C ALA A 91 12.06 -4.48 -3.29
N ARG A 92 13.05 -4.29 -4.16
CA ARG A 92 13.95 -3.13 -4.16
C ARG A 92 14.05 -2.61 -5.58
N PHE A 93 13.87 -1.31 -5.75
CA PHE A 93 13.92 -0.65 -7.05
C PHE A 93 14.30 0.82 -6.89
N GLU A 94 14.47 1.50 -8.01
CA GLU A 94 14.82 2.91 -8.03
C GLU A 94 13.78 3.71 -8.84
N ILE A 95 13.51 4.92 -8.36
CA ILE A 95 12.71 5.92 -9.06
C ILE A 95 13.62 7.15 -9.25
N GLY A 96 14.24 7.26 -10.42
CA GLY A 96 15.30 8.25 -10.60
C GLY A 96 16.40 8.05 -9.55
N PRO A 97 16.75 9.07 -8.77
CA PRO A 97 17.77 8.95 -7.71
C PRO A 97 17.24 8.37 -6.39
N VAL A 98 15.93 8.14 -6.27
CA VAL A 98 15.31 7.63 -5.05
C VAL A 98 15.40 6.11 -5.01
N LYS A 99 16.03 5.56 -3.97
CA LYS A 99 16.02 4.11 -3.70
C LYS A 99 14.78 3.74 -2.91
N VAL A 100 14.03 2.76 -3.40
CA VAL A 100 12.78 2.30 -2.78
C VAL A 100 12.94 0.85 -2.35
N ARG A 101 12.51 0.57 -1.13
CA ARG A 101 12.41 -0.79 -0.56
C ARG A 101 11.00 -0.98 -0.03
N CYS A 102 10.47 -2.19 -0.13
CA CYS A 102 9.20 -2.52 0.50
C CYS A 102 9.31 -3.80 1.34
N THR A 103 8.34 -4.01 2.21
CA THR A 103 8.17 -5.25 2.98
C THR A 103 6.71 -5.50 3.28
N ARG A 104 6.35 -6.78 3.44
CA ARG A 104 4.98 -7.19 3.74
C ARG A 104 4.56 -6.80 5.15
N LEU A 105 3.29 -6.42 5.30
CA LEU A 105 2.61 -6.10 6.54
C LEU A 105 1.59 -7.18 6.91
N ASN A 106 1.20 -7.21 8.17
CA ASN A 106 0.20 -8.12 8.72
C ASN A 106 -1.20 -7.51 8.59
N HIS A 107 -1.70 -7.43 7.36
CA HIS A 107 -2.98 -6.79 7.04
C HIS A 107 -3.72 -7.58 5.95
N PRO A 108 -5.08 -7.60 5.94
CA PRO A 108 -5.85 -8.27 4.91
C PRO A 108 -5.47 -7.81 3.49
N TRP A 109 -5.56 -8.72 2.51
CA TRP A 109 -5.30 -8.44 1.09
C TRP A 109 -3.90 -7.93 0.76
N ILE A 110 -2.93 -8.28 1.62
CA ILE A 110 -1.50 -8.05 1.39
C ILE A 110 -1.13 -6.57 1.26
N ALA A 111 -1.01 -5.91 2.41
CA ALA A 111 -0.42 -4.59 2.49
C ALA A 111 1.12 -4.66 2.52
N ILE A 112 1.75 -3.62 1.99
CA ILE A 112 3.21 -3.44 2.06
C ILE A 112 3.56 -2.06 2.62
N ALA A 113 4.64 -2.03 3.40
CA ALA A 113 5.31 -0.79 3.79
C ALA A 113 6.35 -0.42 2.75
N TYR A 114 6.65 0.87 2.66
CA TYR A 114 7.71 1.42 1.82
C TYR A 114 8.75 2.17 2.62
N ARG A 115 10.00 2.11 2.17
CA ARG A 115 11.04 3.05 2.56
C ARG A 115 11.63 3.70 1.32
N LEU A 116 11.80 5.01 1.40
CA LEU A 116 12.45 5.83 0.38
C LEU A 116 13.72 6.42 0.98
N ASP A 117 14.83 6.28 0.26
CA ASP A 117 16.11 6.87 0.62
C ASP A 117 16.55 7.80 -0.53
N TYR A 118 16.84 9.08 -0.20
CA TYR A 118 17.25 10.10 -1.16
C TYR A 118 18.19 11.11 -0.51
N GLU A 119 19.37 11.33 -1.12
CA GLU A 119 20.35 12.33 -0.70
C GLU A 119 20.68 12.32 0.81
N GLY A 120 20.80 11.13 1.39
CA GLY A 120 21.14 10.96 2.80
C GLY A 120 19.95 11.08 3.75
N ALA A 121 18.76 11.43 3.27
CA ALA A 121 17.52 11.43 4.03
C ALA A 121 16.67 10.19 3.71
N SER A 122 15.85 9.77 4.68
CA SER A 122 15.02 8.57 4.52
C SER A 122 13.67 8.66 5.23
N VAL A 123 12.64 8.10 4.62
CA VAL A 123 11.32 7.94 5.22
C VAL A 123 10.85 6.51 5.10
N ALA A 124 10.34 5.95 6.19
CA ALA A 124 9.63 4.68 6.21
C ALA A 124 8.14 4.94 6.46
N TYR A 125 7.30 4.44 5.55
CA TYR A 125 5.84 4.53 5.63
C TYR A 125 5.28 3.12 5.87
N VAL A 126 4.86 2.88 7.10
CA VAL A 126 4.25 1.63 7.56
C VAL A 126 2.76 1.92 7.76
N THR A 127 1.99 1.56 6.77
CA THR A 127 0.53 1.71 6.77
C THR A 127 -0.14 0.60 7.57
N ASP A 128 -1.38 0.33 7.34
CA ASP A 128 -2.24 -0.60 8.03
C ASP A 128 -1.56 -1.94 8.34
N THR A 129 -1.40 -2.22 9.62
CA THR A 129 -0.80 -3.47 10.08
C THR A 129 -1.27 -3.85 11.48
N ALA A 130 -1.70 -5.09 11.66
CA ALA A 130 -1.88 -5.67 12.99
C ALA A 130 -0.53 -5.93 13.66
N PRO A 131 -0.48 -6.02 14.99
CA PRO A 131 0.70 -6.48 15.71
C PRO A 131 1.18 -7.85 15.22
N PHE A 132 2.50 -8.04 15.16
CA PHE A 132 3.12 -9.28 14.67
C PHE A 132 3.28 -10.33 15.79
N ARG A 133 2.18 -10.71 16.46
CA ARG A 133 2.26 -11.62 17.63
C ARG A 133 1.16 -12.67 17.72
N ASP A 134 -0.10 -12.29 17.58
CA ASP A 134 -1.22 -13.12 18.02
C ASP A 134 -2.05 -13.65 16.83
N ILE A 135 -2.04 -12.95 15.70
CA ILE A 135 -2.86 -13.24 14.55
C ILE A 135 -2.02 -13.07 13.30
N LEU A 136 -2.02 -14.08 12.44
CA LEU A 136 -1.49 -13.98 11.07
C LEU A 136 -2.65 -13.68 10.13
N ILE A 137 -2.52 -12.62 9.35
CA ILE A 137 -3.49 -12.21 8.34
C ILE A 137 -2.89 -12.50 6.96
N GLU A 138 -3.54 -13.39 6.21
CA GLU A 138 -3.16 -13.73 4.83
C GLU A 138 -4.37 -13.61 3.92
N GLN A 139 -4.28 -12.76 2.92
CA GLN A 139 -5.36 -12.50 1.95
C GLN A 139 -6.72 -12.31 2.64
N GLU A 140 -7.70 -13.18 2.35
CA GLU A 140 -9.04 -13.16 2.94
C GLU A 140 -9.10 -13.80 4.33
N PHE A 141 -8.05 -14.54 4.74
CA PHE A 141 -8.13 -15.39 5.91
C PHE A 141 -7.33 -14.82 7.08
N ILE A 142 -8.05 -14.63 8.16
CA ILE A 142 -7.47 -14.36 9.48
C ILE A 142 -7.24 -15.71 10.16
N ARG A 143 -5.99 -16.11 10.28
CA ARG A 143 -5.62 -17.29 11.04
C ARG A 143 -5.49 -16.93 12.50
N GLN A 144 -6.53 -17.24 13.26
CA GLN A 144 -6.53 -17.12 14.71
C GLN A 144 -6.06 -18.42 15.35
N PRO A 145 -5.45 -18.37 16.53
CA PRO A 145 -5.22 -19.57 17.32
C PRO A 145 -6.55 -20.27 17.61
N PRO A 146 -6.57 -21.61 17.67
CA PRO A 146 -7.80 -22.41 17.86
C PRO A 146 -8.55 -22.11 19.15
N LYS A 147 -7.90 -21.47 20.11
CA LYS A 147 -8.47 -20.97 21.37
C LYS A 147 -7.82 -19.64 21.74
N PRO A 148 -8.56 -18.68 22.35
CA PRO A 148 -7.96 -17.47 22.88
C PRO A 148 -6.75 -17.78 23.76
N GLY A 149 -5.60 -17.15 23.50
CA GLY A 149 -4.36 -17.35 24.23
C GLY A 149 -3.55 -18.60 23.86
N ALA A 150 -4.03 -19.47 22.95
CA ALA A 150 -3.23 -20.55 22.43
C ALA A 150 -2.16 -20.03 21.46
N PRO A 151 -0.99 -20.68 21.37
CA PRO A 151 0.04 -20.29 20.40
C PRO A 151 -0.44 -20.56 18.97
N LEU A 152 0.00 -19.72 18.03
CA LEU A 152 -0.14 -19.99 16.61
C LEU A 152 0.65 -21.25 16.21
N PRO A 153 0.25 -21.93 15.14
CA PRO A 153 1.06 -23.00 14.53
C PRO A 153 2.48 -22.48 14.28
N PRO A 154 3.52 -23.31 14.46
CA PRO A 154 4.93 -22.88 14.32
C PRO A 154 5.24 -22.18 13.00
N GLN A 155 4.64 -22.65 11.91
CA GLN A 155 4.79 -22.06 10.56
C GLN A 155 4.20 -20.65 10.47
N ASP A 156 3.06 -20.41 11.11
CA ASP A 156 2.38 -19.10 11.11
C ASP A 156 3.13 -18.11 12.03
N ALA A 157 3.61 -18.59 13.16
CA ALA A 157 4.48 -17.82 14.05
C ALA A 157 5.79 -17.42 13.34
N ALA A 158 6.40 -18.32 12.56
CA ALA A 158 7.60 -18.03 11.79
C ALA A 158 7.34 -16.96 10.70
N LYS A 159 6.18 -17.00 10.02
CA LYS A 159 5.78 -15.96 9.06
C LYS A 159 5.65 -14.59 9.72
N LEU A 160 4.96 -14.50 10.86
CA LEU A 160 4.84 -13.25 11.61
C LEU A 160 6.19 -12.70 12.05
N GLN A 161 7.08 -13.56 12.52
CA GLN A 161 8.46 -13.18 12.88
C GLN A 161 9.22 -12.63 11.67
N ALA A 162 9.09 -13.26 10.51
CA ALA A 162 9.72 -12.80 9.28
C ALA A 162 9.19 -11.42 8.84
N MET A 163 7.86 -11.20 8.89
CA MET A 163 7.23 -9.91 8.60
C MET A 163 7.73 -8.83 9.59
N ARG A 164 7.72 -9.12 10.89
CA ARG A 164 8.23 -8.21 11.93
C ARG A 164 9.68 -7.83 11.65
N ALA A 165 10.53 -8.80 11.41
CA ALA A 165 11.94 -8.56 11.09
C ALA A 165 12.10 -7.70 9.81
N GLY A 166 11.23 -7.89 8.81
CA GLY A 166 11.16 -7.06 7.62
C GLY A 166 10.87 -5.60 7.94
N VAL A 167 9.85 -5.33 8.74
CA VAL A 167 9.46 -3.98 9.15
C VAL A 167 10.57 -3.32 9.98
N VAL A 168 11.15 -4.04 10.95
CA VAL A 168 12.27 -3.52 11.74
C VAL A 168 13.42 -3.10 10.84
N ARG A 169 13.87 -3.97 9.91
CA ARG A 169 14.93 -3.62 8.96
C ARG A 169 14.55 -2.46 8.02
N LEU A 170 13.28 -2.33 7.68
CA LEU A 170 12.80 -1.22 6.85
C LEU A 170 12.91 0.11 7.59
N CYS A 171 12.55 0.14 8.87
CA CYS A 171 12.54 1.35 9.71
C CYS A 171 13.91 1.68 10.31
N GLU A 172 14.83 0.71 10.39
CA GLU A 172 16.12 0.89 11.02
C GLU A 172 16.91 2.02 10.38
N GLY A 173 17.32 3.01 11.19
CA GLY A 173 18.04 4.20 10.74
C GLY A 173 17.25 5.10 9.78
N ALA A 174 15.92 5.03 9.75
CA ALA A 174 15.12 5.98 9.00
C ALA A 174 15.03 7.31 9.77
N ASP A 175 15.12 8.44 9.05
CA ASP A 175 15.00 9.78 9.66
C ASP A 175 13.56 10.09 10.06
N LEU A 176 12.59 9.54 9.33
CA LEU A 176 11.17 9.65 9.64
C LEU A 176 10.50 8.27 9.48
N VAL A 177 9.72 7.90 10.49
CA VAL A 177 8.85 6.72 10.44
C VAL A 177 7.40 7.18 10.65
N VAL A 178 6.54 6.87 9.68
CA VAL A 178 5.08 7.00 9.79
C VAL A 178 4.53 5.59 10.01
N TYR A 179 3.80 5.37 11.10
CA TYR A 179 3.35 4.04 11.49
C TYR A 179 1.86 4.03 11.86
N ASP A 180 1.15 2.96 11.50
CA ASP A 180 -0.23 2.72 11.92
C ASP A 180 -0.35 2.61 13.45
N THR A 181 -1.15 3.50 14.02
CA THR A 181 -1.41 3.58 15.47
C THR A 181 -2.90 3.85 15.71
N GLN A 182 -3.76 3.06 15.07
CA GLN A 182 -5.20 3.29 15.08
C GLN A 182 -5.84 2.97 16.44
N PHE A 183 -5.33 1.98 17.14
CA PHE A 183 -5.93 1.48 18.37
C PHE A 183 -5.02 1.62 19.60
N THR A 184 -5.62 1.96 20.72
CA THR A 184 -5.00 1.68 22.03
C THR A 184 -4.99 0.17 22.32
N PRO A 185 -4.14 -0.34 23.23
CA PRO A 185 -4.13 -1.76 23.59
C PRO A 185 -5.50 -2.32 24.00
N SER A 186 -6.33 -1.52 24.66
CA SER A 186 -7.68 -1.92 25.09
C SER A 186 -8.67 -2.00 23.92
N GLU A 187 -8.56 -1.11 22.96
CA GLU A 187 -9.39 -1.14 21.75
C GLU A 187 -8.97 -2.30 20.82
N TYR A 188 -7.66 -2.52 20.65
CA TYR A 188 -7.15 -3.65 19.90
C TYR A 188 -7.66 -5.00 20.44
N ALA A 189 -7.69 -5.16 21.76
CA ALA A 189 -8.19 -6.40 22.39
C ALA A 189 -9.63 -6.74 22.00
N GLN A 190 -10.43 -5.73 21.60
CA GLN A 190 -11.82 -5.92 21.14
C GLN A 190 -11.93 -6.12 19.63
N LYS A 191 -10.91 -5.74 18.86
CA LYS A 191 -10.93 -5.72 17.40
C LYS A 191 -9.67 -6.32 16.76
N PRO A 192 -9.12 -7.44 17.26
CA PRO A 192 -7.83 -7.95 16.81
C PRO A 192 -7.81 -8.37 15.32
N HIS A 193 -8.97 -8.60 14.73
CA HIS A 193 -9.14 -9.04 13.35
C HIS A 193 -9.29 -7.91 12.33
N TRP A 194 -9.22 -6.65 12.77
CA TRP A 194 -9.35 -5.50 11.86
C TRP A 194 -8.06 -5.20 11.08
N GLY A 195 -6.93 -5.79 11.49
CA GLY A 195 -5.67 -5.64 10.77
C GLY A 195 -4.92 -4.33 11.06
N HIS A 196 -5.18 -3.70 12.21
CA HIS A 196 -4.53 -2.46 12.67
C HIS A 196 -3.86 -2.64 14.03
N SER A 197 -2.95 -1.74 14.39
CA SER A 197 -2.24 -1.70 15.66
C SER A 197 -2.60 -0.47 16.49
#